data_5b3aa0be261f565283e05f6f21423491
#
_entry.id   5b3aa0be261f565283e05f6f21423491
#
_cell.length_a   1.000
_cell.length_b   1.000
_cell.length_c   1.000
_cell.angle_alpha   90.00
_cell.angle_beta   90.00
_cell.angle_gamma   90.00
#
_symmetry.space_group_name_H-M   'P 1'
#
loop_
_entity.id
_entity.type
_entity.pdbx_description
1 polymer ?
#
loop_
_entity_poly.entity_id
_entity_poly.type
_entity_poly.pdbx_seq_one_letter_code
_entity_poly.pdbx_strand_id
1 'polypeptide(L)'
;MSVRVHVEGSGPALVLLHGWGMNAAVWRDLSAALAPDFCVHAVEMPAFGCGDFESVDATPAAIIDALAAAVPERLTVCGWSLGGQLALAWAQRYPDQVARLILLGTTPRFVCNDSWAHGMEDETFESFAADVVASVPRARMRFLTLQANGDHAAREVLRELREANARGGEAGGKALAAGLALLREMDLRADLAQIAQPALVMHGVNDALIPQAAGEFLAQALPQAEFESMAGAGHALFLTREAQVAKRIREFHGRH
;
A
#
# COMPACT_ATOMS: atom_id res chain seq x y z
N MET A 1 -7.67 6.58 18.50
CA MET A 1 -6.40 6.46 17.75
C MET A 1 -6.19 7.78 17.01
N SER A 2 -5.09 8.51 17.20
CA SER A 2 -4.82 9.71 16.39
C SER A 2 -4.10 9.28 15.11
N VAL A 3 -4.66 9.67 13.96
CA VAL A 3 -4.05 9.45 12.65
C VAL A 3 -3.38 10.77 12.23
N ARG A 4 -2.10 10.72 11.90
CA ARG A 4 -1.39 11.87 11.34
C ARG A 4 -1.58 11.88 9.84
N VAL A 5 -2.00 13.02 9.29
CA VAL A 5 -2.24 13.21 7.85
C VAL A 5 -1.46 14.43 7.38
N HIS A 6 -0.67 14.26 6.33
CA HIS A 6 0.00 15.35 5.62
C HIS A 6 -0.85 15.75 4.43
N VAL A 7 -1.28 17.00 4.37
CA VAL A 7 -2.20 17.49 3.32
C VAL A 7 -1.47 18.45 2.40
N GLU A 8 -1.61 18.24 1.10
CA GLU A 8 -1.00 19.07 0.05
C GLU A 8 -1.96 19.22 -1.14
N GLY A 9 -1.94 20.39 -1.77
CA GLY A 9 -2.78 20.66 -2.95
C GLY A 9 -4.23 21.03 -2.63
N SER A 10 -5.07 21.04 -3.67
CA SER A 10 -6.50 21.35 -3.59
C SER A 10 -7.26 20.60 -4.68
N GLY A 11 -8.57 20.37 -4.47
CA GLY A 11 -9.41 19.62 -5.41
C GLY A 11 -10.02 18.35 -4.77
N PRO A 12 -10.37 17.34 -5.56
CA PRO A 12 -10.89 16.07 -5.05
C PRO A 12 -9.93 15.40 -4.07
N ALA A 13 -10.45 14.84 -2.97
CA ALA A 13 -9.63 14.20 -1.96
C ALA A 13 -9.02 12.89 -2.48
N LEU A 14 -7.70 12.76 -2.35
CA LEU A 14 -6.93 11.56 -2.67
C LEU A 14 -6.11 11.15 -1.44
N VAL A 15 -6.45 10.01 -0.85
CA VAL A 15 -5.76 9.47 0.33
C VAL A 15 -4.70 8.46 -0.11
N LEU A 16 -3.48 8.59 0.40
CA LEU A 16 -2.35 7.71 0.10
C LEU A 16 -1.97 6.88 1.32
N LEU A 17 -2.05 5.55 1.19
CA LEU A 17 -1.75 4.56 2.22
C LEU A 17 -0.47 3.80 1.89
N HIS A 18 0.58 3.99 2.70
CA HIS A 18 1.87 3.32 2.48
C HIS A 18 1.87 1.83 2.84
N GLY A 19 2.87 1.10 2.37
CA GLY A 19 3.08 -0.30 2.65
C GLY A 19 3.75 -0.56 4.02
N TRP A 20 3.90 -1.84 4.35
CA TRP A 20 4.55 -2.30 5.56
C TRP A 20 5.99 -1.74 5.69
N GLY A 21 6.36 -1.36 6.91
CA GLY A 21 7.70 -0.88 7.25
C GLY A 21 8.07 0.49 6.67
N MET A 22 7.11 1.18 6.05
CA MET A 22 7.27 2.51 5.49
C MET A 22 6.50 3.58 6.29
N ASN A 23 6.51 4.80 5.80
CA ASN A 23 5.83 5.97 6.35
C ASN A 23 5.33 6.87 5.22
N ALA A 24 4.58 7.93 5.55
CA ALA A 24 3.99 8.84 4.57
C ALA A 24 5.02 9.57 3.69
N ALA A 25 6.29 9.72 4.13
CA ALA A 25 7.32 10.38 3.35
C ALA A 25 7.68 9.64 2.04
N VAL A 26 7.30 8.36 1.90
CA VAL A 26 7.47 7.60 0.65
C VAL A 26 6.66 8.19 -0.51
N TRP A 27 5.60 8.93 -0.20
CA TRP A 27 4.71 9.54 -1.17
C TRP A 27 5.14 10.93 -1.66
N ARG A 28 6.22 11.52 -1.12
CA ARG A 28 6.62 12.91 -1.35
C ARG A 28 6.54 13.34 -2.81
N ASP A 29 7.20 12.62 -3.69
CA ASP A 29 7.34 13.04 -5.08
C ASP A 29 6.05 12.76 -5.89
N LEU A 30 5.36 11.66 -5.59
CA LEU A 30 4.04 11.37 -6.15
C LEU A 30 2.98 12.38 -5.65
N SER A 31 3.02 12.77 -4.36
CA SER A 31 2.12 13.81 -3.80
C SER A 31 2.33 15.13 -4.51
N ALA A 32 3.58 15.59 -4.65
CA ALA A 32 3.91 16.82 -5.37
C ALA A 32 3.45 16.78 -6.83
N ALA A 33 3.57 15.62 -7.49
CA ALA A 33 3.09 15.44 -8.86
C ALA A 33 1.56 15.48 -8.96
N LEU A 34 0.81 15.08 -7.92
CA LEU A 34 -0.66 15.02 -7.90
C LEU A 34 -1.32 16.27 -7.32
N ALA A 35 -0.62 17.02 -6.46
CA ALA A 35 -1.13 18.23 -5.78
C ALA A 35 -1.73 19.32 -6.68
N PRO A 36 -1.32 19.47 -7.96
CA PRO A 36 -2.00 20.41 -8.86
C PRO A 36 -3.46 20.08 -9.16
N ASP A 37 -3.87 18.81 -9.02
CA ASP A 37 -5.18 18.32 -9.45
C ASP A 37 -6.01 17.73 -8.29
N PHE A 38 -5.36 17.42 -7.15
CA PHE A 38 -5.96 16.76 -6.00
C PHE A 38 -5.61 17.43 -4.68
N CYS A 39 -6.51 17.33 -3.71
CA CYS A 39 -6.17 17.49 -2.31
C CYS A 39 -5.61 16.16 -1.80
N VAL A 40 -4.28 16.04 -1.76
CA VAL A 40 -3.58 14.80 -1.41
C VAL A 40 -3.44 14.68 0.10
N HIS A 41 -3.86 13.56 0.67
CA HIS A 41 -3.79 13.23 2.09
C HIS A 41 -2.85 12.04 2.28
N ALA A 42 -1.56 12.28 2.48
CA ALA A 42 -0.59 11.21 2.77
C ALA A 42 -0.68 10.84 4.26
N VAL A 43 -1.06 9.60 4.54
CA VAL A 43 -1.39 9.13 5.89
C VAL A 43 -0.21 8.37 6.50
N GLU A 44 0.14 8.73 7.74
CA GLU A 44 0.94 7.86 8.61
C GLU A 44 0.04 6.75 9.15
N MET A 45 0.28 5.53 8.66
CA MET A 45 -0.58 4.41 9.01
C MET A 45 -0.50 4.12 10.51
N PRO A 46 -1.64 4.16 11.21
CA PRO A 46 -1.69 3.68 12.57
C PRO A 46 -1.37 2.18 12.56
N ALA A 47 -0.79 1.65 13.61
CA ALA A 47 -0.43 0.26 13.79
C ALA A 47 0.87 -0.25 13.12
N PHE A 48 1.42 0.34 12.07
CA PHE A 48 2.68 -0.09 11.46
C PHE A 48 3.53 1.02 10.81
N GLY A 49 3.13 2.28 11.00
CA GLY A 49 3.92 3.46 10.68
C GLY A 49 4.73 3.98 11.88
N CYS A 50 5.13 5.25 11.84
CA CYS A 50 5.94 5.90 12.89
C CYS A 50 5.12 6.50 14.04
N GLY A 51 3.85 6.10 14.22
CA GLY A 51 2.96 6.61 15.26
C GLY A 51 3.16 5.96 16.63
N ASP A 52 2.60 6.59 17.68
CA ASP A 52 2.60 6.05 19.05
C ASP A 52 1.70 4.81 19.15
N PHE A 53 2.31 3.68 19.47
CA PHE A 53 1.75 2.34 19.36
C PHE A 53 1.29 1.69 20.65
N GLU A 54 1.23 2.42 21.75
CA GLU A 54 1.09 1.78 23.07
C GLU A 54 -0.28 1.15 23.38
N SER A 55 -1.30 1.31 22.55
CA SER A 55 -2.66 0.92 22.98
C SER A 55 -3.64 0.40 21.91
N VAL A 56 -3.20 -0.16 20.78
CA VAL A 56 -4.17 -0.47 19.72
C VAL A 56 -4.25 -1.95 19.38
N ASP A 57 -5.46 -2.49 19.47
CA ASP A 57 -5.86 -3.66 18.69
C ASP A 57 -5.61 -3.34 17.20
N ALA A 58 -4.51 -3.85 16.66
CA ALA A 58 -4.11 -3.63 15.26
C ALA A 58 -4.98 -4.44 14.28
N THR A 59 -6.29 -4.51 14.54
CA THR A 59 -7.21 -5.17 13.60
C THR A 59 -7.46 -4.28 12.38
N PRO A 60 -7.66 -4.87 11.19
CA PRO A 60 -7.99 -4.10 10.00
C PRO A 60 -9.17 -3.16 10.22
N ALA A 61 -10.22 -3.62 10.94
CA ALA A 61 -11.40 -2.82 11.23
C ALA A 61 -11.08 -1.57 12.06
N ALA A 62 -10.31 -1.71 13.15
CA ALA A 62 -9.95 -0.57 14.01
C ALA A 62 -9.05 0.45 13.29
N ILE A 63 -8.15 -0.03 12.43
CA ILE A 63 -7.31 0.84 11.59
C ILE A 63 -8.19 1.61 10.61
N ILE A 64 -9.10 0.94 9.90
CA ILE A 64 -10.00 1.55 8.92
C ILE A 64 -10.93 2.57 9.59
N ASP A 65 -11.49 2.27 10.77
CA ASP A 65 -12.35 3.20 11.50
C ASP A 65 -11.60 4.49 11.88
N ALA A 66 -10.33 4.36 12.29
CA ALA A 66 -9.49 5.51 12.59
C ALA A 66 -9.14 6.34 11.34
N LEU A 67 -8.86 5.67 10.21
CA LEU A 67 -8.60 6.32 8.93
C LEU A 67 -9.84 7.07 8.44
N ALA A 68 -11.00 6.41 8.45
CA ALA A 68 -12.27 6.97 8.00
C ALA A 68 -12.66 8.24 8.77
N ALA A 69 -12.39 8.28 10.06
CA ALA A 69 -12.65 9.44 10.91
C ALA A 69 -11.67 10.60 10.70
N ALA A 70 -10.48 10.36 10.12
CA ALA A 70 -9.41 11.35 10.00
C ALA A 70 -9.38 12.08 8.64
N VAL A 71 -10.18 11.67 7.67
CA VAL A 71 -10.15 12.16 6.28
C VAL A 71 -11.55 12.54 5.79
N PRO A 72 -11.70 13.24 4.63
CA PRO A 72 -13.00 13.67 4.10
C PRO A 72 -14.02 12.53 3.88
N GLU A 73 -15.30 12.89 3.85
CA GLU A 73 -16.43 11.96 3.70
C GLU A 73 -16.51 11.27 2.33
N ARG A 74 -15.90 11.84 1.27
CA ARG A 74 -15.84 11.23 -0.07
C ARG A 74 -14.47 11.42 -0.67
N LEU A 75 -13.85 10.31 -1.07
CA LEU A 75 -12.44 10.31 -1.48
C LEU A 75 -12.09 9.17 -2.45
N THR A 76 -10.94 9.32 -3.10
CA THR A 76 -10.24 8.23 -3.76
C THR A 76 -9.17 7.70 -2.81
N VAL A 77 -9.05 6.39 -2.65
CA VAL A 77 -7.97 5.77 -1.87
C VAL A 77 -6.94 5.18 -2.82
N CYS A 78 -5.68 5.59 -2.66
CA CYS A 78 -4.53 4.97 -3.30
C CYS A 78 -3.73 4.20 -2.23
N GLY A 79 -3.65 2.88 -2.36
CA GLY A 79 -2.92 2.03 -1.43
C GLY A 79 -1.79 1.26 -2.12
N TRP A 80 -0.62 1.24 -1.48
CA TRP A 80 0.52 0.46 -1.92
C TRP A 80 0.72 -0.75 -1.02
N SER A 81 0.82 -1.96 -1.62
CA SER A 81 1.12 -3.19 -0.88
C SER A 81 0.09 -3.46 0.24
N LEU A 82 0.49 -3.54 1.51
CA LEU A 82 -0.42 -3.64 2.67
C LEU A 82 -1.42 -2.47 2.71
N GLY A 83 -0.99 -1.25 2.35
CA GLY A 83 -1.90 -0.10 2.22
C GLY A 83 -3.01 -0.33 1.21
N GLY A 84 -2.75 -1.11 0.15
CA GLY A 84 -3.74 -1.52 -0.84
C GLY A 84 -4.72 -2.57 -0.30
N GLN A 85 -4.27 -3.52 0.52
CA GLN A 85 -5.17 -4.44 1.21
C GLN A 85 -6.13 -3.69 2.15
N LEU A 86 -5.61 -2.71 2.90
CA LEU A 86 -6.44 -1.87 3.76
C LEU A 86 -7.39 -0.96 2.96
N ALA A 87 -6.97 -0.49 1.78
CA ALA A 87 -7.86 0.26 0.88
C ALA A 87 -9.03 -0.59 0.39
N LEU A 88 -8.81 -1.84 0.02
CA LEU A 88 -9.87 -2.80 -0.34
C LEU A 88 -10.84 -3.04 0.82
N ALA A 89 -10.31 -3.33 2.01
CA ALA A 89 -11.12 -3.53 3.21
C ALA A 89 -11.88 -2.26 3.62
N TRP A 90 -11.29 -1.07 3.38
CA TRP A 90 -11.97 0.21 3.61
C TRP A 90 -13.14 0.42 2.65
N ALA A 91 -12.95 0.16 1.36
CA ALA A 91 -14.02 0.28 0.37
C ALA A 91 -15.21 -0.65 0.67
N GLN A 92 -14.95 -1.84 1.21
CA GLN A 92 -15.99 -2.76 1.65
C GLN A 92 -16.73 -2.24 2.89
N ARG A 93 -16.00 -1.71 3.88
CA ARG A 93 -16.56 -1.28 5.17
C ARG A 93 -17.28 0.07 5.10
N TYR A 94 -16.80 0.97 4.27
CA TYR A 94 -17.33 2.34 4.07
C TYR A 94 -17.53 2.64 2.57
N PRO A 95 -18.47 1.93 1.92
CA PRO A 95 -18.65 2.04 0.47
C PRO A 95 -19.07 3.44 -0.01
N ASP A 96 -19.76 4.20 0.82
CA ASP A 96 -20.19 5.56 0.49
C ASP A 96 -19.04 6.59 0.59
N GLN A 97 -18.03 6.31 1.44
CA GLN A 97 -16.86 7.18 1.61
C GLN A 97 -15.84 6.96 0.51
N VAL A 98 -15.56 5.71 0.15
CA VAL A 98 -14.59 5.36 -0.88
C VAL A 98 -15.24 5.38 -2.25
N ALA A 99 -14.99 6.45 -3.01
CA ALA A 99 -15.56 6.60 -4.35
C ALA A 99 -14.79 5.81 -5.42
N ARG A 100 -13.46 5.66 -5.27
CA ARG A 100 -12.55 4.98 -6.21
C ARG A 100 -11.38 4.35 -5.49
N LEU A 101 -10.79 3.33 -6.10
CA LEU A 101 -9.59 2.65 -5.61
C LEU A 101 -8.43 2.77 -6.62
N ILE A 102 -7.23 2.99 -6.10
CA ILE A 102 -5.96 2.87 -6.82
C ILE A 102 -5.08 1.90 -6.04
N LEU A 103 -4.72 0.79 -6.65
CA LEU A 103 -4.05 -0.33 -6.00
C LEU A 103 -2.68 -0.53 -6.66
N LEU A 104 -1.61 -0.20 -5.93
CA LEU A 104 -0.23 -0.24 -6.42
C LEU A 104 0.50 -1.43 -5.81
N GLY A 105 0.96 -2.39 -6.64
CA GLY A 105 1.74 -3.55 -6.19
C GLY A 105 1.08 -4.26 -5.00
N THR A 106 -0.24 -4.49 -5.06
CA THR A 106 -0.99 -5.10 -3.97
C THR A 106 -1.59 -6.45 -4.35
N THR A 107 -2.07 -7.19 -3.37
CA THR A 107 -2.62 -8.55 -3.46
C THR A 107 -3.80 -8.69 -2.52
N PRO A 108 -4.81 -9.53 -2.81
CA PRO A 108 -5.89 -9.79 -1.85
C PRO A 108 -5.45 -10.67 -0.68
N ARG A 109 -4.35 -11.43 -0.84
CA ARG A 109 -3.72 -12.26 0.19
C ARG A 109 -2.22 -12.27 -0.03
N PHE A 110 -1.45 -12.00 1.04
CA PHE A 110 0.00 -11.86 0.92
C PHE A 110 0.75 -13.20 1.00
N VAL A 111 0.31 -14.13 1.85
CA VAL A 111 0.99 -15.41 2.07
C VAL A 111 0.29 -16.53 1.29
N CYS A 112 1.07 -17.37 0.59
CA CYS A 112 0.57 -18.56 -0.10
C CYS A 112 -0.15 -19.53 0.83
N ASN A 113 -1.09 -20.28 0.29
CA ASN A 113 -1.67 -21.49 0.89
C ASN A 113 -2.18 -22.42 -0.21
N ASP A 114 -2.77 -23.56 0.15
CA ASP A 114 -3.27 -24.57 -0.80
C ASP A 114 -4.23 -24.02 -1.87
N SER A 115 -4.92 -22.92 -1.59
CA SER A 115 -5.89 -22.27 -2.50
C SER A 115 -5.36 -20.96 -3.12
N TRP A 116 -4.11 -20.56 -2.84
CA TRP A 116 -3.53 -19.30 -3.28
C TRP A 116 -2.02 -19.42 -3.55
N ALA A 117 -1.64 -19.42 -4.82
CA ALA A 117 -0.25 -19.57 -5.26
C ALA A 117 0.45 -18.24 -5.65
N HIS A 118 -0.25 -17.09 -5.56
CA HIS A 118 0.25 -15.79 -6.01
C HIS A 118 0.70 -14.88 -4.87
N GLY A 119 1.24 -15.46 -3.80
CA GLY A 119 1.75 -14.75 -2.63
C GLY A 119 3.21 -15.07 -2.35
N MET A 120 3.67 -14.63 -1.18
CA MET A 120 4.96 -15.05 -0.63
C MET A 120 4.83 -16.46 -0.04
N GLU A 121 5.82 -17.32 -0.29
CA GLU A 121 5.87 -18.64 0.31
C GLU A 121 5.88 -18.57 1.84
N ASP A 122 5.12 -19.44 2.49
CA ASP A 122 4.91 -19.42 3.95
C ASP A 122 6.23 -19.53 4.73
N GLU A 123 7.12 -20.43 4.33
CA GLU A 123 8.45 -20.59 4.96
C GLU A 123 9.31 -19.32 4.82
N THR A 124 9.22 -18.63 3.68
CA THR A 124 9.93 -17.37 3.45
C THR A 124 9.37 -16.26 4.34
N PHE A 125 8.05 -16.20 4.50
CA PHE A 125 7.39 -15.26 5.39
C PHE A 125 7.78 -15.49 6.86
N GLU A 126 7.77 -16.74 7.34
CA GLU A 126 8.18 -17.08 8.72
C GLU A 126 9.64 -16.73 8.99
N SER A 127 10.53 -17.03 8.04
CA SER A 127 11.94 -16.65 8.14
C SER A 127 12.09 -15.13 8.27
N PHE A 128 11.28 -14.37 7.53
CA PHE A 128 11.30 -12.91 7.59
C PHE A 128 10.72 -12.38 8.91
N ALA A 129 9.64 -12.97 9.41
CA ALA A 129 9.05 -12.61 10.71
C ALA A 129 10.03 -12.86 11.86
N ALA A 130 10.78 -13.96 11.81
CA ALA A 130 11.85 -14.25 12.78
C ALA A 130 12.98 -13.21 12.74
N ASP A 131 13.37 -12.73 11.54
CA ASP A 131 14.36 -11.66 11.41
C ASP A 131 13.89 -10.36 12.10
N VAL A 132 12.60 -10.02 12.05
CA VAL A 132 12.04 -8.83 12.74
C VAL A 132 12.18 -8.94 14.25
N VAL A 133 11.95 -10.13 14.80
CA VAL A 133 12.13 -10.39 16.23
C VAL A 133 13.60 -10.32 16.63
N ALA A 134 14.49 -10.89 15.81
CA ALA A 134 15.92 -10.99 16.12
C ALA A 134 16.65 -9.65 15.98
N SER A 135 16.33 -8.85 14.94
CA SER A 135 16.98 -7.56 14.67
C SER A 135 16.16 -6.69 13.72
N VAL A 136 15.43 -5.73 14.27
CA VAL A 136 14.64 -4.75 13.51
C VAL A 136 15.45 -4.04 12.41
N PRO A 137 16.68 -3.53 12.66
CA PRO A 137 17.46 -2.86 11.62
C PRO A 137 17.81 -3.79 10.44
N ARG A 138 18.17 -5.04 10.73
CA ARG A 138 18.50 -6.03 9.71
C ARG A 138 17.29 -6.42 8.88
N ALA A 139 16.16 -6.73 9.53
CA ALA A 139 14.92 -7.06 8.87
C ALA A 139 14.43 -5.93 7.95
N ARG A 140 14.48 -4.69 8.44
CA ARG A 140 14.14 -3.50 7.65
C ARG A 140 15.01 -3.39 6.41
N MET A 141 16.33 -3.47 6.56
CA MET A 141 17.25 -3.35 5.43
C MET A 141 17.01 -4.46 4.39
N ARG A 142 16.79 -5.70 4.84
CA ARG A 142 16.41 -6.82 3.97
C ARG A 142 15.13 -6.51 3.19
N PHE A 143 14.10 -5.98 3.87
CA PHE A 143 12.82 -5.66 3.24
C PHE A 143 12.93 -4.53 2.23
N LEU A 144 13.63 -3.43 2.55
CA LEU A 144 13.87 -2.35 1.58
C LEU A 144 14.59 -2.87 0.32
N THR A 145 15.53 -3.79 0.50
CA THR A 145 16.23 -4.42 -0.62
C THR A 145 15.29 -5.28 -1.47
N LEU A 146 14.40 -6.05 -0.84
CA LEU A 146 13.40 -6.86 -1.55
C LEU A 146 12.41 -5.99 -2.33
N GLN A 147 11.98 -4.87 -1.79
CA GLN A 147 11.08 -3.93 -2.49
C GLN A 147 11.71 -3.31 -3.75
N ALA A 148 13.03 -3.11 -3.74
CA ALA A 148 13.76 -2.58 -4.89
C ALA A 148 14.15 -3.68 -5.90
N ASN A 149 14.15 -4.94 -5.47
CA ASN A 149 14.59 -6.06 -6.32
C ASN A 149 13.68 -6.22 -7.54
N GLY A 150 14.31 -6.54 -8.68
CA GLY A 150 13.62 -6.66 -9.97
C GLY A 150 13.40 -5.36 -10.71
N ASP A 151 13.44 -4.20 -10.05
CA ASP A 151 13.31 -2.90 -10.72
C ASP A 151 14.56 -2.57 -11.55
N HIS A 152 14.39 -2.06 -12.77
CA HIS A 152 15.51 -1.63 -13.61
C HIS A 152 16.31 -0.49 -12.97
N ALA A 153 15.68 0.34 -12.12
CA ALA A 153 16.29 1.40 -11.34
C ALA A 153 16.50 1.00 -9.86
N ALA A 154 16.72 -0.28 -9.54
CA ALA A 154 16.74 -0.83 -8.19
C ALA A 154 17.61 -0.04 -7.20
N ARG A 155 18.78 0.50 -7.64
CA ARG A 155 19.65 1.30 -6.77
C ARG A 155 19.00 2.62 -6.37
N GLU A 156 18.29 3.25 -7.29
CA GLU A 156 17.59 4.51 -7.07
C GLU A 156 16.36 4.29 -6.19
N VAL A 157 15.55 3.27 -6.50
CA VAL A 157 14.42 2.85 -5.66
C VAL A 157 14.86 2.58 -4.22
N LEU A 158 15.95 1.83 -4.02
CA LEU A 158 16.48 1.57 -2.68
C LEU A 158 16.96 2.86 -1.97
N ARG A 159 17.54 3.79 -2.70
CA ARG A 159 17.94 5.10 -2.16
C ARG A 159 16.70 5.88 -1.68
N GLU A 160 15.67 6.01 -2.51
CA GLU A 160 14.42 6.72 -2.18
C GLU A 160 13.71 6.09 -0.96
N LEU A 161 13.62 4.76 -0.90
CA LEU A 161 13.06 4.06 0.26
C LEU A 161 13.81 4.36 1.56
N ARG A 162 15.16 4.37 1.52
CA ARG A 162 16.00 4.73 2.67
C ARG A 162 15.80 6.17 3.10
N GLU A 163 15.76 7.09 2.13
CA GLU A 163 15.54 8.51 2.39
C GLU A 163 14.14 8.78 2.97
N ALA A 164 13.10 8.09 2.48
CA ALA A 164 11.76 8.18 3.05
C ALA A 164 11.74 7.75 4.52
N ASN A 165 12.37 6.61 4.85
CA ASN A 165 12.49 6.17 6.24
C ASN A 165 13.28 7.15 7.11
N ALA A 166 14.37 7.74 6.59
CA ALA A 166 15.14 8.73 7.33
C ALA A 166 14.36 10.03 7.62
N ARG A 167 13.45 10.42 6.71
CA ARG A 167 12.62 11.64 6.86
C ARG A 167 11.42 11.43 7.78
N GLY A 168 10.67 10.34 7.60
CA GLY A 168 9.42 10.10 8.31
C GLY A 168 9.59 9.39 9.66
N GLY A 169 10.80 8.93 9.96
CA GLY A 169 11.08 8.10 11.13
C GLY A 169 10.91 6.61 10.85
N GLU A 170 11.34 5.81 11.79
CA GLU A 170 11.38 4.35 11.66
C GLU A 170 10.35 3.69 12.57
N ALA A 171 9.54 2.80 12.01
CA ALA A 171 8.61 1.97 12.78
C ALA A 171 9.37 1.09 13.78
N GLY A 172 8.89 1.02 15.02
CA GLY A 172 9.44 0.15 16.06
C GLY A 172 9.11 -1.32 15.82
N GLY A 173 9.80 -2.22 16.55
CA GLY A 173 9.60 -3.66 16.39
C GLY A 173 8.16 -4.13 16.62
N LYS A 174 7.45 -3.56 17.59
CA LYS A 174 6.01 -3.86 17.83
C LYS A 174 5.14 -3.49 16.64
N ALA A 175 5.38 -2.33 16.04
CA ALA A 175 4.66 -1.86 14.87
C ALA A 175 4.91 -2.76 13.66
N LEU A 176 6.16 -3.14 13.43
CA LEU A 176 6.52 -4.07 12.36
C LEU A 176 5.88 -5.44 12.55
N ALA A 177 5.88 -5.97 13.78
CA ALA A 177 5.24 -7.24 14.09
C ALA A 177 3.71 -7.19 13.87
N ALA A 178 3.04 -6.10 14.29
CA ALA A 178 1.61 -5.91 14.04
C ALA A 178 1.27 -5.87 12.54
N GLY A 179 2.06 -5.15 11.74
CA GLY A 179 1.88 -5.13 10.30
C GLY A 179 2.15 -6.48 9.62
N LEU A 180 3.08 -7.30 10.15
CA LEU A 180 3.27 -8.68 9.68
C LEU A 180 2.05 -9.56 10.00
N ALA A 181 1.46 -9.41 11.17
CA ALA A 181 0.23 -10.13 11.52
C ALA A 181 -0.90 -9.80 10.52
N LEU A 182 -1.07 -8.51 10.16
CA LEU A 182 -2.03 -8.11 9.12
C LEU A 182 -1.75 -8.78 7.78
N LEU A 183 -0.49 -8.75 7.30
CA LEU A 183 -0.10 -9.39 6.04
C LEU A 183 -0.36 -10.91 6.03
N ARG A 184 -0.22 -11.56 7.18
CA ARG A 184 -0.48 -12.99 7.33
C ARG A 184 -1.96 -13.32 7.32
N GLU A 185 -2.75 -12.54 8.05
CA GLU A 185 -4.14 -12.87 8.36
C GLU A 185 -5.13 -12.37 7.29
N MET A 186 -4.84 -11.25 6.63
CA MET A 186 -5.76 -10.67 5.66
C MET A 186 -5.92 -11.56 4.43
N ASP A 187 -7.15 -11.99 4.19
CA ASP A 187 -7.58 -12.71 2.99
C ASP A 187 -8.89 -12.10 2.49
N LEU A 188 -8.79 -11.26 1.47
CA LEU A 188 -9.91 -10.48 0.92
C LEU A 188 -10.53 -11.12 -0.33
N ARG A 189 -10.07 -12.31 -0.74
CA ARG A 189 -10.47 -12.94 -2.00
C ARG A 189 -11.98 -13.18 -2.11
N ALA A 190 -12.62 -13.56 -1.01
CA ALA A 190 -14.07 -13.81 -0.98
C ALA A 190 -14.92 -12.54 -1.08
N ASP A 191 -14.30 -11.38 -0.77
CA ASP A 191 -15.00 -10.10 -0.65
C ASP A 191 -14.90 -9.24 -1.91
N LEU A 192 -13.94 -9.53 -2.80
CA LEU A 192 -13.64 -8.69 -3.96
C LEU A 192 -14.84 -8.43 -4.86
N ALA A 193 -15.68 -9.43 -5.09
CA ALA A 193 -16.87 -9.31 -5.92
C ALA A 193 -17.93 -8.34 -5.37
N GLN A 194 -17.84 -7.96 -4.09
CA GLN A 194 -18.73 -7.03 -3.42
C GLN A 194 -18.22 -5.57 -3.46
N ILE A 195 -16.96 -5.36 -3.86
CA ILE A 195 -16.35 -4.03 -3.96
C ILE A 195 -16.73 -3.42 -5.30
N ALA A 196 -17.79 -2.62 -5.31
CA ALA A 196 -18.37 -2.06 -6.54
C ALA A 196 -17.68 -0.78 -7.05
N GLN A 197 -16.75 -0.23 -6.28
CA GLN A 197 -16.03 0.99 -6.65
C GLN A 197 -15.15 0.76 -7.89
N PRO A 198 -15.09 1.72 -8.83
CA PRO A 198 -14.10 1.69 -9.89
C PRO A 198 -12.69 1.57 -9.31
N ALA A 199 -11.89 0.67 -9.85
CA ALA A 199 -10.54 0.37 -9.36
C ALA A 199 -9.49 0.44 -10.48
N LEU A 200 -8.36 1.08 -10.21
CA LEU A 200 -7.16 1.02 -11.05
C LEU A 200 -6.12 0.14 -10.33
N VAL A 201 -5.79 -0.99 -10.91
CA VAL A 201 -4.74 -1.89 -10.40
C VAL A 201 -3.49 -1.69 -11.25
N MET A 202 -2.40 -1.23 -10.63
CA MET A 202 -1.10 -1.07 -11.29
C MET A 202 -0.06 -2.00 -10.64
N HIS A 203 0.67 -2.76 -11.44
CA HIS A 203 1.63 -3.75 -10.94
C HIS A 203 2.94 -3.73 -11.72
N GLY A 204 4.07 -3.82 -11.00
CA GLY A 204 5.37 -3.97 -11.61
C GLY A 204 5.57 -5.38 -12.19
N VAL A 205 5.99 -5.48 -13.46
CA VAL A 205 6.24 -6.78 -14.12
C VAL A 205 7.30 -7.61 -13.37
N ASN A 206 8.26 -6.92 -12.74
CA ASN A 206 9.39 -7.53 -12.06
C ASN A 206 9.25 -7.46 -10.52
N ASP A 207 8.03 -7.33 -10.00
CA ASP A 207 7.79 -7.32 -8.55
C ASP A 207 8.23 -8.66 -7.93
N ALA A 208 9.27 -8.59 -7.08
CA ALA A 208 9.88 -9.75 -6.44
C ALA A 208 9.22 -10.12 -5.10
N LEU A 209 8.29 -9.28 -4.60
CA LEU A 209 7.55 -9.53 -3.35
C LEU A 209 6.16 -10.09 -3.63
N ILE A 210 5.45 -9.50 -4.57
CA ILE A 210 4.09 -9.86 -4.96
C ILE A 210 4.10 -10.11 -6.46
N PRO A 211 3.94 -11.36 -6.93
CA PRO A 211 3.91 -11.65 -8.35
C PRO A 211 2.82 -10.85 -9.08
N GLN A 212 3.10 -10.39 -10.31
CA GLN A 212 2.13 -9.67 -11.15
C GLN A 212 0.78 -10.40 -11.25
N ALA A 213 0.79 -11.73 -11.27
CA ALA A 213 -0.42 -12.55 -11.30
C ALA A 213 -1.40 -12.27 -10.14
N ALA A 214 -0.92 -11.77 -8.99
CA ALA A 214 -1.80 -11.33 -7.90
C ALA A 214 -2.58 -10.05 -8.27
N GLY A 215 -1.94 -9.10 -8.94
CA GLY A 215 -2.60 -7.90 -9.47
C GLY A 215 -3.58 -8.21 -10.60
N GLU A 216 -3.23 -9.13 -11.49
CA GLU A 216 -4.12 -9.63 -12.54
C GLU A 216 -5.37 -10.30 -11.95
N PHE A 217 -5.19 -11.13 -10.92
CA PHE A 217 -6.30 -11.73 -10.18
C PHE A 217 -7.21 -10.67 -9.55
N LEU A 218 -6.63 -9.64 -8.90
CA LEU A 218 -7.41 -8.53 -8.33
C LEU A 218 -8.27 -7.85 -9.40
N ALA A 219 -7.69 -7.51 -10.53
CA ALA A 219 -8.40 -6.83 -11.61
C ALA A 219 -9.51 -7.70 -12.23
N GLN A 220 -9.34 -9.01 -12.26
CA GLN A 220 -10.36 -9.94 -12.75
C GLN A 220 -11.49 -10.17 -11.73
N ALA A 221 -11.18 -10.13 -10.44
CA ALA A 221 -12.14 -10.40 -9.37
C ALA A 221 -12.97 -9.17 -8.96
N LEU A 222 -12.44 -7.96 -9.16
CA LEU A 222 -13.15 -6.70 -8.92
C LEU A 222 -14.13 -6.41 -10.06
N PRO A 223 -15.41 -6.03 -9.78
CA PRO A 223 -16.42 -5.82 -10.82
C PRO A 223 -16.11 -4.70 -11.82
N GLN A 224 -15.36 -3.67 -11.41
CA GLN A 224 -15.08 -2.47 -12.22
C GLN A 224 -13.59 -2.13 -12.11
N ALA A 225 -12.70 -2.99 -12.62
CA ALA A 225 -11.27 -2.76 -12.54
C ALA A 225 -10.60 -2.58 -13.90
N GLU A 226 -9.65 -1.66 -13.95
CA GLU A 226 -8.66 -1.53 -15.02
C GLU A 226 -7.33 -2.08 -14.50
N PHE A 227 -6.61 -2.83 -15.35
CA PHE A 227 -5.28 -3.36 -15.01
C PHE A 227 -4.20 -2.70 -15.87
N GLU A 228 -3.11 -2.30 -15.25
CA GLU A 228 -1.92 -1.81 -15.93
C GLU A 228 -0.65 -2.47 -15.40
N SER A 229 0.05 -3.17 -16.27
CA SER A 229 1.37 -3.70 -15.95
C SER A 229 2.46 -2.70 -16.32
N MET A 230 3.40 -2.47 -15.40
CA MET A 230 4.50 -1.53 -15.59
C MET A 230 5.80 -2.27 -15.91
N ALA A 231 6.21 -2.23 -17.18
CA ALA A 231 7.44 -2.87 -17.61
C ALA A 231 8.68 -2.29 -16.90
N GLY A 232 9.57 -3.18 -16.47
CA GLY A 232 10.80 -2.81 -15.77
C GLY A 232 10.61 -2.30 -14.35
N ALA A 233 9.39 -2.21 -13.84
CA ALA A 233 9.12 -1.81 -12.48
C ALA A 233 9.11 -3.01 -11.52
N GLY A 234 9.62 -2.79 -10.30
CA GLY A 234 9.52 -3.69 -9.15
C GLY A 234 8.32 -3.37 -8.26
N HIS A 235 8.43 -3.71 -6.96
CA HIS A 235 7.34 -3.55 -5.99
C HIS A 235 6.95 -2.08 -5.71
N ALA A 236 7.94 -1.20 -5.58
CA ALA A 236 7.72 0.24 -5.36
C ALA A 236 7.62 1.00 -6.69
N LEU A 237 6.71 0.57 -7.55
CA LEU A 237 6.58 0.95 -8.95
C LEU A 237 6.40 2.47 -9.19
N PHE A 238 5.95 3.22 -8.20
CA PHE A 238 5.73 4.67 -8.27
C PHE A 238 6.99 5.49 -7.97
N LEU A 239 7.95 4.93 -7.27
CA LEU A 239 9.27 5.56 -7.08
C LEU A 239 10.01 5.55 -8.43
N THR A 240 10.66 6.61 -8.81
CA THR A 240 11.32 6.77 -10.12
C THR A 240 10.40 6.83 -11.36
N ARG A 241 9.06 6.71 -11.18
CA ARG A 241 8.04 6.79 -12.24
C ARG A 241 6.81 7.60 -11.83
N GLU A 242 6.99 8.52 -10.87
CA GLU A 242 5.91 9.33 -10.29
C GLU A 242 5.10 10.08 -11.35
N ALA A 243 5.73 10.63 -12.38
CA ALA A 243 5.04 11.32 -13.47
C ALA A 243 4.13 10.40 -14.30
N GLN A 244 4.58 9.16 -14.56
CA GLN A 244 3.79 8.15 -15.28
C GLN A 244 2.61 7.71 -14.42
N VAL A 245 2.85 7.39 -13.16
CA VAL A 245 1.80 6.96 -12.22
C VAL A 245 0.78 8.08 -11.99
N ALA A 246 1.25 9.32 -11.77
CA ALA A 246 0.37 10.47 -11.60
C ALA A 246 -0.50 10.73 -12.84
N LYS A 247 0.07 10.65 -14.04
CA LYS A 247 -0.69 10.77 -15.30
C LYS A 247 -1.79 9.72 -15.36
N ARG A 248 -1.48 8.47 -15.05
CA ARG A 248 -2.45 7.38 -15.11
C ARG A 248 -3.57 7.52 -14.07
N ILE A 249 -3.25 8.01 -12.88
CA ILE A 249 -4.23 8.33 -11.83
C ILE A 249 -5.20 9.42 -12.32
N ARG A 250 -4.70 10.49 -12.95
CA ARG A 250 -5.55 11.56 -13.52
C ARG A 250 -6.50 11.03 -14.59
N GLU A 251 -5.98 10.24 -15.52
CA GLU A 251 -6.77 9.65 -16.60
C GLU A 251 -7.87 8.73 -16.08
N PHE A 252 -7.57 7.93 -15.07
CA PHE A 252 -8.56 7.08 -14.40
C PHE A 252 -9.62 7.92 -13.67
N HIS A 253 -9.18 8.91 -12.87
CA HIS A 253 -10.10 9.77 -12.13
C HIS A 253 -11.04 10.55 -13.05
N GLY A 254 -10.57 11.02 -14.21
CA GLY A 254 -11.37 11.77 -15.17
C GLY A 254 -12.42 10.95 -15.92
N ARG A 255 -12.34 9.61 -15.89
CA ARG A 255 -13.32 8.70 -16.51
C ARG A 255 -14.42 8.21 -15.56
N HIS A 256 -14.20 8.31 -14.30
CA HIS A 256 -15.06 7.81 -13.22
C HIS A 256 -15.41 8.90 -12.21
#